data_b14b1099087f2b7ca249d4aa8c71c5ac
#
_entry.id   b14b1099087f2b7ca249d4aa8c71c5ac
#
_cell.length_a   1.000
_cell.length_b   1.000
_cell.length_c   1.000
_cell.angle_alpha   90.00
_cell.angle_beta   90.00
_cell.angle_gamma   90.00
#
_symmetry.space_group_name_H-M   'P 1'
#
loop_
_entity.id
_entity.type
_entity.pdbx_description
1 polymer ?
#
loop_
_entity_poly.entity_id
_entity_poly.type
_entity_poly.pdbx_seq_one_letter_code
_entity_poly.pdbx_strand_id
1 'polypeptide(L)'
;DRLITVGGDGLINQAVNVLAGTDTTLGIIPVGTGNDFARSLGLDSGGLFEQAQNALSPAVEVDLIKCGSTLVATSTICGFPATVNLRANNLRFPKGSSSYTFATLMELPVMSPTFYKLKLDNESLEVKAAAVIVANSAYFGGGMKICPDADTSDGLLDVCIIGDVGKFDLLRSFLKVRTGDHVDHPKVSIYEASEIEITGTGIIRGDGEPLGELPMKIFIQRGAINVAGGDNRPPGRG
;
A
#
# COMPACT_ATOMS: atom_id res chain seq x y z
N ASP A 1 1.89 18.98 -19.74
CA ASP A 1 1.51 19.74 -18.52
C ASP A 1 2.03 19.05 -17.26
N ARG A 2 2.04 19.77 -16.13
CA ARG A 2 2.52 19.25 -14.86
C ARG A 2 1.70 19.80 -13.69
N LEU A 3 1.31 18.94 -12.76
CA LEU A 3 0.73 19.29 -11.47
C LEU A 3 1.75 18.97 -10.38
N ILE A 4 2.08 19.94 -9.51
CA ILE A 4 2.98 19.72 -8.38
C ILE A 4 2.16 19.69 -7.10
N THR A 5 2.25 18.59 -6.36
CA THR A 5 1.65 18.45 -5.03
C THR A 5 2.70 18.72 -3.96
N VAL A 6 2.33 19.50 -2.95
CA VAL A 6 3.13 19.74 -1.73
C VAL A 6 2.32 19.22 -0.56
N GLY A 7 2.55 17.98 -0.13
CA GLY A 7 1.69 17.34 0.87
C GLY A 7 2.10 15.92 1.22
N GLY A 8 1.20 15.22 1.90
CA GLY A 8 1.34 13.80 2.23
C GLY A 8 0.45 12.90 1.38
N ASP A 9 0.36 11.63 1.78
CA ASP A 9 -0.31 10.56 1.03
C ASP A 9 -1.76 10.87 0.62
N GLY A 10 -2.53 11.54 1.47
CA GLY A 10 -3.92 11.91 1.15
C GLY A 10 -4.05 12.87 -0.03
N LEU A 11 -3.16 13.88 -0.15
CA LEU A 11 -3.15 14.80 -1.30
C LEU A 11 -2.65 14.08 -2.56
N ILE A 12 -1.66 13.21 -2.41
CA ILE A 12 -1.13 12.39 -3.51
C ILE A 12 -2.24 11.48 -4.05
N ASN A 13 -2.99 10.81 -3.19
CA ASN A 13 -4.11 9.95 -3.59
C ASN A 13 -5.17 10.72 -4.40
N GLN A 14 -5.52 11.94 -3.98
CA GLN A 14 -6.44 12.79 -4.73
C GLN A 14 -5.89 13.16 -6.12
N ALA A 15 -4.60 13.56 -6.18
CA ALA A 15 -3.95 13.89 -7.44
C ALA A 15 -3.88 12.68 -8.39
N VAL A 16 -3.54 11.51 -7.89
CA VAL A 16 -3.51 10.24 -8.64
C VAL A 16 -4.87 9.96 -9.29
N ASN A 17 -5.97 10.05 -8.52
CA ASN A 17 -7.31 9.79 -9.04
C ASN A 17 -7.80 10.82 -10.05
N VAL A 18 -7.25 12.04 -10.04
CA VAL A 18 -7.57 13.09 -11.03
C VAL A 18 -6.73 12.98 -12.30
N LEU A 19 -5.44 12.62 -12.14
CA LEU A 19 -4.47 12.66 -13.24
C LEU A 19 -4.34 11.34 -14.00
N ALA A 20 -4.75 10.23 -13.41
CA ALA A 20 -4.61 8.92 -14.05
C ALA A 20 -5.29 8.89 -15.43
N GLY A 21 -4.57 8.34 -16.41
CA GLY A 21 -5.00 8.29 -17.80
C GLY A 21 -4.89 9.63 -18.56
N THR A 22 -4.25 10.65 -17.99
CA THR A 22 -3.92 11.90 -18.66
C THR A 22 -2.43 12.02 -18.94
N ASP A 23 -2.05 12.90 -19.87
CA ASP A 23 -0.64 13.21 -20.18
C ASP A 23 0.01 14.16 -19.14
N THR A 24 -0.73 14.56 -18.10
CA THR A 24 -0.21 15.47 -17.08
C THR A 24 0.70 14.75 -16.11
N THR A 25 1.93 15.22 -15.96
CA THR A 25 2.90 14.68 -15.03
C THR A 25 2.63 15.14 -13.60
N LEU A 26 2.63 14.22 -12.66
CA LEU A 26 2.57 14.50 -11.22
C LEU A 26 3.99 14.76 -10.68
N GLY A 27 4.25 15.96 -10.19
CA GLY A 27 5.41 16.27 -9.36
C GLY A 27 5.05 16.16 -7.88
N ILE A 28 5.91 15.55 -7.08
CA ILE A 28 5.66 15.30 -5.65
C ILE A 28 6.73 15.99 -4.80
N ILE A 29 6.29 16.82 -3.85
CA ILE A 29 7.11 17.35 -2.76
C ILE A 29 6.52 16.80 -1.44
N PRO A 30 7.11 15.71 -0.90
CA PRO A 30 6.52 14.97 0.22
C PRO A 30 6.83 15.66 1.56
N VAL A 31 5.84 16.34 2.12
CA VAL A 31 5.94 17.01 3.43
C VAL A 31 5.00 16.39 4.48
N GLY A 32 4.43 15.24 4.17
CA GLY A 32 3.59 14.47 5.10
C GLY A 32 4.41 13.64 6.10
N THR A 33 3.71 12.90 6.97
CA THR A 33 4.33 12.01 7.96
C THR A 33 4.54 10.58 7.46
N GLY A 34 3.77 10.13 6.46
CA GLY A 34 3.87 8.81 5.85
C GLY A 34 4.75 8.85 4.61
N ASN A 35 4.23 9.50 3.56
CA ASN A 35 4.86 9.65 2.25
C ASN A 35 5.20 8.32 1.58
N ASP A 36 4.35 7.30 1.77
CA ASP A 36 4.64 5.92 1.36
C ASP A 36 4.81 5.78 -0.15
N PHE A 37 3.94 6.44 -0.94
CA PHE A 37 4.06 6.44 -2.40
C PHE A 37 5.33 7.16 -2.86
N ALA A 38 5.62 8.35 -2.33
CA ALA A 38 6.84 9.07 -2.66
C ALA A 38 8.09 8.28 -2.26
N ARG A 39 8.07 7.61 -1.10
CA ARG A 39 9.16 6.74 -0.62
C ARG A 39 9.41 5.57 -1.56
N SER A 40 8.36 4.93 -2.05
CA SER A 40 8.49 3.81 -3.00
C SER A 40 9.14 4.23 -4.32
N LEU A 41 9.02 5.50 -4.68
CA LEU A 41 9.64 6.10 -5.87
C LEU A 41 10.97 6.82 -5.58
N GLY A 42 11.52 6.70 -4.36
CA GLY A 42 12.78 7.36 -3.98
C GLY A 42 12.71 8.88 -3.83
N LEU A 43 11.50 9.45 -3.80
CA LEU A 43 11.27 10.90 -3.79
C LEU A 43 11.22 11.54 -2.40
N ASP A 44 11.27 10.74 -1.32
CA ASP A 44 11.21 11.23 0.06
C ASP A 44 12.58 11.56 0.67
N SER A 45 13.65 11.33 -0.07
CA SER A 45 15.02 11.63 0.32
C SER A 45 15.41 13.09 0.02
N GLY A 46 16.48 13.56 0.68
CA GLY A 46 17.03 14.88 0.46
C GLY A 46 16.25 16.03 1.12
N GLY A 47 16.72 17.25 0.88
CA GLY A 47 16.07 18.46 1.36
C GLY A 47 15.00 18.99 0.42
N LEU A 48 14.23 19.98 0.87
CA LEU A 48 13.13 20.58 0.09
C LEU A 48 13.56 21.04 -1.31
N PHE A 49 14.78 21.54 -1.46
CA PHE A 49 15.31 21.98 -2.75
C PHE A 49 15.49 20.82 -3.72
N GLU A 50 16.05 19.71 -3.25
CA GLU A 50 16.24 18.50 -4.05
C GLU A 50 14.90 17.87 -4.44
N GLN A 51 13.96 17.79 -3.50
CA GLN A 51 12.59 17.33 -3.77
C GLN A 51 11.88 18.20 -4.82
N ALA A 52 12.09 19.54 -4.76
CA ALA A 52 11.56 20.45 -5.77
C ALA A 52 12.22 20.24 -7.15
N GLN A 53 13.51 19.93 -7.22
CA GLN A 53 14.18 19.56 -8.45
C GLN A 53 13.65 18.25 -9.01
N ASN A 54 13.46 17.23 -8.17
CA ASN A 54 12.87 15.94 -8.55
C ASN A 54 11.46 16.14 -9.13
N ALA A 55 10.64 16.99 -8.50
CA ALA A 55 9.31 17.32 -9.01
C ALA A 55 9.29 17.99 -10.40
N LEU A 56 10.42 18.49 -10.88
CA LEU A 56 10.62 19.09 -12.20
C LEU A 56 11.36 18.17 -13.19
N SER A 57 11.86 17.03 -12.74
CA SER A 57 12.64 16.08 -13.54
C SER A 57 11.78 15.38 -14.60
N PRO A 58 12.40 14.64 -15.55
CA PRO A 58 11.67 13.77 -16.46
C PRO A 58 10.73 12.82 -15.73
N ALA A 59 9.62 12.49 -16.37
CA ALA A 59 8.62 11.60 -15.80
C ALA A 59 8.94 10.13 -16.11
N VAL A 60 8.48 9.27 -15.21
CA VAL A 60 8.39 7.81 -15.41
C VAL A 60 6.92 7.40 -15.34
N GLU A 61 6.55 6.37 -16.10
CA GLU A 61 5.23 5.75 -15.99
C GLU A 61 5.15 4.89 -14.73
N VAL A 62 4.05 5.00 -14.01
CA VAL A 62 3.80 4.27 -12.77
C VAL A 62 2.45 3.56 -12.88
N ASP A 63 2.44 2.31 -12.47
CA ASP A 63 1.24 1.49 -12.39
C ASP A 63 0.41 1.87 -11.15
N LEU A 64 -0.89 1.59 -11.18
CA LEU A 64 -1.80 1.82 -10.08
C LEU A 64 -2.69 0.60 -9.85
N ILE A 65 -3.12 0.41 -8.62
CA ILE A 65 -4.15 -0.57 -8.27
C ILE A 65 -5.52 0.00 -8.65
N LYS A 66 -6.33 -0.76 -9.36
CA LYS A 66 -7.71 -0.39 -9.71
C LYS A 66 -8.72 -1.24 -8.95
N CYS A 67 -9.57 -0.58 -8.16
CA CYS A 67 -10.69 -1.18 -7.42
C CYS A 67 -11.99 -0.49 -7.85
N GLY A 68 -12.76 -1.12 -8.74
CA GLY A 68 -13.94 -0.49 -9.32
C GLY A 68 -13.58 0.79 -10.09
N SER A 69 -14.07 1.94 -9.64
CA SER A 69 -13.73 3.27 -10.19
C SER A 69 -12.58 3.97 -9.45
N THR A 70 -12.12 3.44 -8.34
CA THR A 70 -11.09 4.08 -7.49
C THR A 70 -9.72 3.54 -7.84
N LEU A 71 -8.73 4.44 -7.90
CA LEU A 71 -7.32 4.10 -8.05
C LEU A 71 -6.60 4.28 -6.72
N VAL A 72 -5.70 3.33 -6.44
CA VAL A 72 -4.92 3.27 -5.21
C VAL A 72 -3.45 3.23 -5.60
N ALA A 73 -2.64 4.09 -4.99
CA ALA A 73 -1.24 4.25 -5.36
C ALA A 73 -0.33 3.23 -4.68
N THR A 74 -0.59 2.90 -3.41
CA THR A 74 0.31 2.04 -2.62
C THR A 74 -0.22 0.63 -2.40
N SER A 75 -1.30 0.48 -1.64
CA SER A 75 -1.83 -0.85 -1.31
C SER A 75 -3.31 -0.85 -0.94
N THR A 76 -3.96 -1.99 -1.15
CA THR A 76 -5.25 -2.29 -0.54
C THR A 76 -5.07 -3.32 0.58
N ILE A 77 -5.86 -3.18 1.64
CA ILE A 77 -5.76 -4.00 2.85
C ILE A 77 -7.12 -4.54 3.27
N CYS A 78 -7.18 -5.81 3.66
CA CYS A 78 -8.33 -6.40 4.33
C CYS A 78 -7.91 -7.26 5.53
N GLY A 79 -8.86 -7.59 6.40
CA GLY A 79 -8.60 -8.26 7.67
C GLY A 79 -8.09 -7.32 8.76
N PHE A 80 -7.20 -7.80 9.62
CA PHE A 80 -6.70 -7.06 10.77
C PHE A 80 -6.14 -5.65 10.43
N PRO A 81 -5.32 -5.46 9.38
CA PRO A 81 -4.83 -4.12 9.04
C PRO A 81 -5.93 -3.14 8.66
N ALA A 82 -7.02 -3.61 8.05
CA ALA A 82 -8.15 -2.75 7.70
C ALA A 82 -8.91 -2.26 8.94
N THR A 83 -9.07 -3.10 9.96
CA THR A 83 -9.67 -2.71 11.24
C THR A 83 -8.78 -1.76 12.03
N VAL A 84 -7.46 -2.00 12.03
CA VAL A 84 -6.47 -1.08 12.63
C VAL A 84 -6.53 0.29 11.95
N ASN A 85 -6.56 0.34 10.63
CA ASN A 85 -6.65 1.58 9.88
C ASN A 85 -7.94 2.35 10.19
N LEU A 86 -9.08 1.66 10.21
CA LEU A 86 -10.36 2.26 10.58
C LEU A 86 -10.33 2.87 12.00
N ARG A 87 -9.74 2.15 12.96
CA ARG A 87 -9.59 2.66 14.32
C ARG A 87 -8.64 3.84 14.39
N ALA A 88 -7.48 3.76 13.75
CA ALA A 88 -6.47 4.84 13.73
C ALA A 88 -7.04 6.15 13.18
N ASN A 89 -7.82 6.07 12.09
CA ASN A 89 -8.47 7.24 11.49
C ASN A 89 -9.55 7.88 12.40
N ASN A 90 -10.16 7.10 13.30
CA ASN A 90 -11.15 7.57 14.25
C ASN A 90 -10.54 8.07 15.59
N LEU A 91 -9.24 7.90 15.83
CA LEU A 91 -8.58 8.36 17.04
C LEU A 91 -8.42 9.90 17.02
N ARG A 92 -8.83 10.53 18.12
CA ARG A 92 -8.54 11.97 18.34
C ARG A 92 -7.10 12.22 18.74
N PHE A 93 -6.48 11.24 19.43
CA PHE A 93 -5.10 11.26 19.93
C PHE A 93 -4.68 9.83 20.27
N PRO A 94 -3.41 9.39 19.98
CA PRO A 94 -2.35 10.14 19.27
C PRO A 94 -2.63 10.30 17.78
N LYS A 95 -1.92 11.21 17.10
CA LYS A 95 -1.99 11.43 15.64
C LYS A 95 -0.71 10.97 14.93
N GLY A 96 -0.80 10.77 13.62
CA GLY A 96 0.32 10.35 12.78
C GLY A 96 0.66 8.87 12.96
N SER A 97 1.91 8.48 12.76
CA SER A 97 2.36 7.08 12.81
C SER A 97 2.11 6.40 14.17
N SER A 98 2.10 7.16 15.27
CA SER A 98 1.80 6.63 16.60
C SER A 98 0.34 6.19 16.76
N SER A 99 -0.61 6.75 15.97
CA SER A 99 -2.01 6.32 16.00
C SER A 99 -2.17 4.88 15.51
N TYR A 100 -1.39 4.47 14.51
CA TYR A 100 -1.39 3.09 14.00
C TYR A 100 -0.85 2.10 15.03
N THR A 101 0.24 2.44 15.71
CA THR A 101 0.79 1.59 16.79
C THR A 101 -0.23 1.42 17.92
N PHE A 102 -0.86 2.51 18.34
CA PHE A 102 -1.86 2.46 19.38
C PHE A 102 -3.11 1.68 18.96
N ALA A 103 -3.61 1.91 17.73
CA ALA A 103 -4.73 1.16 17.18
C ALA A 103 -4.42 -0.33 17.04
N THR A 104 -3.20 -0.70 16.64
CA THR A 104 -2.74 -2.09 16.56
C THR A 104 -2.84 -2.76 17.94
N LEU A 105 -2.33 -2.12 18.99
CA LEU A 105 -2.40 -2.65 20.36
C LEU A 105 -3.84 -2.79 20.85
N MET A 106 -4.73 -1.90 20.47
CA MET A 106 -6.15 -1.97 20.84
C MET A 106 -6.91 -3.06 20.08
N GLU A 107 -6.60 -3.28 18.81
CA GLU A 107 -7.28 -4.29 17.97
C GLU A 107 -6.71 -5.70 18.17
N LEU A 108 -5.45 -5.83 18.59
CA LEU A 108 -4.79 -7.12 18.77
C LEU A 108 -5.57 -8.13 19.66
N PRO A 109 -6.19 -7.72 20.79
CA PRO A 109 -6.96 -8.65 21.64
C PRO A 109 -8.16 -9.28 20.94
N VAL A 110 -8.79 -8.57 20.00
CA VAL A 110 -9.99 -9.02 19.29
C VAL A 110 -9.67 -9.58 17.90
N MET A 111 -8.40 -9.55 17.48
CA MET A 111 -7.95 -10.11 16.21
C MET A 111 -8.31 -11.60 16.12
N SER A 112 -8.93 -11.95 14.98
CA SER A 112 -9.24 -13.33 14.62
C SER A 112 -9.03 -13.52 13.12
N PRO A 113 -8.18 -14.49 12.71
CA PRO A 113 -8.00 -14.80 11.31
C PRO A 113 -9.31 -15.27 10.67
N THR A 114 -9.57 -14.80 9.46
CA THR A 114 -10.79 -15.04 8.69
C THR A 114 -10.49 -15.91 7.47
N PHE A 115 -11.47 -16.64 6.96
CA PHE A 115 -11.33 -17.39 5.72
C PHE A 115 -11.52 -16.48 4.52
N TYR A 116 -10.56 -16.56 3.60
CA TYR A 116 -10.56 -15.88 2.30
C TYR A 116 -10.43 -16.91 1.19
N LYS A 117 -11.13 -16.66 0.09
CA LYS A 117 -10.91 -17.30 -1.18
C LYS A 117 -10.32 -16.27 -2.12
N LEU A 118 -9.13 -16.55 -2.61
CA LEU A 118 -8.38 -15.68 -3.50
C LEU A 118 -8.31 -16.34 -4.88
N LYS A 119 -8.57 -15.56 -5.92
CA LYS A 119 -8.24 -15.91 -7.29
C LYS A 119 -7.17 -14.95 -7.76
N LEU A 120 -6.01 -15.48 -8.10
CA LEU A 120 -4.82 -14.76 -8.56
C LEU A 120 -4.59 -15.16 -10.02
N ASP A 121 -4.98 -14.32 -10.95
CA ASP A 121 -5.03 -14.64 -12.38
C ASP A 121 -5.80 -15.95 -12.64
N ASN A 122 -5.09 -17.05 -12.95
CA ASN A 122 -5.68 -18.37 -13.21
C ASN A 122 -5.62 -19.33 -12.02
N GLU A 123 -4.98 -18.93 -10.92
CA GLU A 123 -4.83 -19.76 -9.72
C GLU A 123 -5.86 -19.38 -8.66
N SER A 124 -6.29 -20.38 -7.88
CA SER A 124 -7.23 -20.16 -6.77
C SER A 124 -6.69 -20.81 -5.51
N LEU A 125 -6.77 -20.08 -4.40
CA LEU A 125 -6.39 -20.59 -3.09
C LEU A 125 -7.44 -20.22 -2.06
N GLU A 126 -7.62 -21.09 -1.07
CA GLU A 126 -8.43 -20.83 0.12
C GLU A 126 -7.49 -20.76 1.32
N VAL A 127 -7.57 -19.70 2.09
CA VAL A 127 -6.65 -19.45 3.19
C VAL A 127 -7.38 -18.87 4.39
N LYS A 128 -7.00 -19.33 5.58
CA LYS A 128 -7.34 -18.65 6.83
C LYS A 128 -6.23 -17.66 7.16
N ALA A 129 -6.53 -16.39 7.14
CA ALA A 129 -5.53 -15.32 7.26
C ALA A 129 -5.96 -14.21 8.22
N ALA A 130 -4.99 -13.64 8.91
CA ALA A 130 -5.14 -12.44 9.71
C ALA A 130 -5.20 -11.19 8.83
N ALA A 131 -4.52 -11.24 7.67
CA ALA A 131 -4.48 -10.13 6.72
C ALA A 131 -4.25 -10.62 5.29
N VAL A 132 -4.85 -9.92 4.33
CA VAL A 132 -4.51 -9.98 2.91
C VAL A 132 -4.26 -8.55 2.46
N ILE A 133 -3.07 -8.30 1.93
CA ILE A 133 -2.63 -7.01 1.42
C ILE A 133 -2.29 -7.18 -0.05
N VAL A 134 -2.85 -6.31 -0.90
CA VAL A 134 -2.47 -6.24 -2.33
C VAL A 134 -1.74 -4.93 -2.53
N ALA A 135 -0.48 -5.01 -2.87
CA ALA A 135 0.43 -3.88 -2.97
C ALA A 135 0.92 -3.66 -4.40
N ASN A 136 1.03 -2.40 -4.79
CA ASN A 136 1.73 -1.92 -5.99
C ASN A 136 3.10 -1.32 -5.63
N SER A 137 3.33 -1.11 -4.34
CA SER A 137 4.55 -0.47 -3.85
C SER A 137 5.04 -1.12 -2.56
N ALA A 138 6.34 -0.97 -2.30
CA ALA A 138 6.98 -1.61 -1.15
C ALA A 138 6.45 -1.12 0.20
N TYR A 139 5.99 0.13 0.29
CA TYR A 139 5.66 0.78 1.55
C TYR A 139 4.18 1.10 1.68
N PHE A 140 3.67 0.99 2.92
CA PHE A 140 2.34 1.43 3.32
C PHE A 140 2.31 1.85 4.79
N GLY A 141 1.28 2.57 5.21
CA GLY A 141 0.98 2.83 6.63
C GLY A 141 2.06 3.60 7.40
N GLY A 142 2.81 4.46 6.72
CA GLY A 142 3.83 5.31 7.32
C GLY A 142 5.21 4.65 7.43
N GLY A 143 5.67 4.01 6.36
CA GLY A 143 7.00 3.45 6.21
C GLY A 143 7.11 1.98 6.61
N MET A 144 6.01 1.24 6.63
CA MET A 144 6.02 -0.21 6.78
C MET A 144 6.29 -0.86 5.43
N LYS A 145 7.35 -1.67 5.33
CA LYS A 145 7.83 -2.33 4.12
C LYS A 145 7.14 -3.68 3.94
N ILE A 146 5.89 -3.68 3.48
CA ILE A 146 5.01 -4.87 3.46
C ILE A 146 5.33 -5.84 2.32
N CYS A 147 5.67 -5.34 1.15
CA CYS A 147 6.12 -6.11 -0.01
C CYS A 147 7.47 -5.55 -0.44
N PRO A 148 8.58 -6.03 0.16
CA PRO A 148 9.91 -5.42 -0.02
C PRO A 148 10.38 -5.33 -1.46
N ASP A 149 9.95 -6.27 -2.30
CA ASP A 149 10.38 -6.41 -3.69
C ASP A 149 9.37 -5.84 -4.70
N ALA A 150 8.26 -5.23 -4.22
CA ALA A 150 7.24 -4.65 -5.09
C ALA A 150 7.83 -3.55 -5.99
N ASP A 151 7.50 -3.64 -7.28
CA ASP A 151 7.92 -2.73 -8.33
C ASP A 151 6.71 -2.01 -8.92
N THR A 152 6.73 -0.68 -8.90
CA THR A 152 5.61 0.16 -9.34
C THR A 152 5.43 0.23 -10.85
N SER A 153 6.18 -0.56 -11.65
CA SER A 153 6.21 -0.46 -13.13
C SER A 153 6.29 -1.80 -13.87
N ASP A 154 6.27 -2.92 -13.15
CA ASP A 154 6.41 -4.25 -13.77
C ASP A 154 5.06 -4.84 -14.28
N GLY A 155 3.96 -4.17 -13.96
CA GLY A 155 2.61 -4.59 -14.35
C GLY A 155 2.08 -5.75 -13.52
N LEU A 156 2.58 -5.94 -12.30
CA LEU A 156 2.14 -6.94 -11.33
C LEU A 156 1.74 -6.27 -10.02
N LEU A 157 0.98 -6.98 -9.23
CA LEU A 157 0.61 -6.65 -7.85
C LEU A 157 1.14 -7.73 -6.94
N ASP A 158 1.78 -7.32 -5.85
CA ASP A 158 2.23 -8.22 -4.79
C ASP A 158 1.10 -8.51 -3.81
N VAL A 159 0.80 -9.77 -3.59
CA VAL A 159 -0.23 -10.23 -2.66
C VAL A 159 0.42 -10.81 -1.42
N CYS A 160 0.54 -10.02 -0.36
CA CYS A 160 1.05 -10.47 0.93
C CYS A 160 -0.08 -11.05 1.78
N ILE A 161 0.03 -12.32 2.12
CA ILE A 161 -0.91 -13.04 2.98
C ILE A 161 -0.23 -13.33 4.31
N ILE A 162 -0.79 -12.76 5.40
CA ILE A 162 -0.43 -13.12 6.76
C ILE A 162 -1.45 -14.16 7.25
N GLY A 163 -1.04 -15.42 7.27
CA GLY A 163 -1.92 -16.56 7.53
C GLY A 163 -2.46 -16.62 8.96
N ASP A 164 -2.84 -17.84 9.38
CA ASP A 164 -3.36 -18.09 10.75
C ASP A 164 -2.22 -18.00 11.77
N VAL A 165 -1.91 -16.78 12.20
CA VAL A 165 -0.87 -16.45 13.19
C VAL A 165 -1.48 -16.19 14.55
N GLY A 166 -0.76 -16.55 15.60
CA GLY A 166 -1.10 -16.17 16.97
C GLY A 166 -0.89 -14.66 17.21
N LYS A 167 -1.58 -14.11 18.21
CA LYS A 167 -1.50 -12.66 18.54
C LYS A 167 -0.06 -12.19 18.83
N PHE A 168 0.74 -13.01 19.52
CA PHE A 168 2.14 -12.70 19.81
C PHE A 168 3.02 -12.73 18.55
N ASP A 169 2.79 -13.70 17.66
CA ASP A 169 3.52 -13.80 16.39
C ASP A 169 3.14 -12.65 15.46
N LEU A 170 1.85 -12.26 15.43
CA LEU A 170 1.41 -11.09 14.69
C LEU A 170 2.10 -9.81 15.19
N LEU A 171 2.19 -9.63 16.52
CA LEU A 171 2.88 -8.47 17.09
C LEU A 171 4.38 -8.47 16.75
N ARG A 172 5.05 -9.63 16.80
CA ARG A 172 6.45 -9.76 16.40
C ARG A 172 6.64 -9.47 14.90
N SER A 173 5.75 -9.99 14.06
CA SER A 173 5.77 -9.73 12.62
C SER A 173 5.53 -8.25 12.33
N PHE A 174 4.61 -7.60 13.04
CA PHE A 174 4.37 -6.17 12.93
C PHE A 174 5.62 -5.31 13.19
N LEU A 175 6.44 -5.68 14.17
CA LEU A 175 7.70 -4.99 14.44
C LEU A 175 8.73 -5.18 13.30
N LYS A 176 8.72 -6.34 12.64
CA LYS A 176 9.59 -6.67 11.52
C LYS A 176 9.14 -6.08 10.18
N VAL A 177 7.87 -5.66 10.06
CA VAL A 177 7.37 -5.06 8.81
C VAL A 177 8.14 -3.78 8.43
N ARG A 178 8.67 -3.04 9.40
CA ARG A 178 9.47 -1.84 9.11
C ARG A 178 10.75 -2.11 8.33
N THR A 179 11.38 -3.26 8.56
CA THR A 179 12.60 -3.70 7.87
C THR A 179 12.31 -4.60 6.67
N GLY A 180 11.10 -5.13 6.58
CA GLY A 180 10.72 -6.12 5.58
C GLY A 180 10.97 -7.57 6.02
N ASP A 181 11.64 -7.82 7.16
CA ASP A 181 12.02 -9.17 7.63
C ASP A 181 10.83 -10.05 8.04
N HIS A 182 9.61 -9.53 7.99
CA HIS A 182 8.40 -10.31 8.26
C HIS A 182 8.13 -11.34 7.15
N VAL A 183 8.66 -11.15 5.95
CA VAL A 183 8.49 -12.08 4.81
C VAL A 183 9.14 -13.43 5.08
N ASP A 184 10.15 -13.49 5.96
CA ASP A 184 10.80 -14.74 6.38
C ASP A 184 9.95 -15.57 7.36
N HIS A 185 8.80 -15.05 7.79
CA HIS A 185 7.95 -15.78 8.73
C HIS A 185 7.19 -16.90 7.99
N PRO A 186 7.16 -18.15 8.51
CA PRO A 186 6.59 -19.32 7.83
C PRO A 186 5.07 -19.22 7.57
N LYS A 187 4.40 -18.24 8.15
CA LYS A 187 2.97 -17.95 7.94
C LYS A 187 2.73 -16.74 7.05
N VAL A 188 3.79 -16.15 6.49
CA VAL A 188 3.70 -15.09 5.49
C VAL A 188 4.00 -15.69 4.13
N SER A 189 3.20 -15.34 3.14
CA SER A 189 3.39 -15.75 1.75
C SER A 189 3.18 -14.54 0.87
N ILE A 190 4.02 -14.39 -0.15
CA ILE A 190 3.87 -13.36 -1.18
C ILE A 190 3.64 -14.06 -2.51
N TYR A 191 2.66 -13.58 -3.26
CA TYR A 191 2.32 -13.98 -4.62
C TYR A 191 2.30 -12.75 -5.51
N GLU A 192 2.47 -12.94 -6.81
CA GLU A 192 2.35 -11.90 -7.81
C GLU A 192 1.17 -12.23 -8.73
N ALA A 193 0.38 -11.21 -9.09
CA ALA A 193 -0.74 -11.37 -10.03
C ALA A 193 -1.12 -10.03 -10.66
N SER A 194 -1.71 -10.06 -11.85
CA SER A 194 -2.25 -8.87 -12.52
C SER A 194 -3.73 -8.63 -12.24
N GLU A 195 -4.47 -9.71 -11.94
CA GLU A 195 -5.88 -9.69 -11.56
C GLU A 195 -6.09 -10.51 -10.28
N ILE A 196 -6.74 -9.90 -9.29
CA ILE A 196 -6.99 -10.52 -8.00
C ILE A 196 -8.49 -10.39 -7.69
N GLU A 197 -9.12 -11.51 -7.31
CA GLU A 197 -10.46 -11.48 -6.71
C GLU A 197 -10.38 -12.02 -5.28
N ILE A 198 -10.79 -11.19 -4.32
CA ILE A 198 -10.83 -11.56 -2.90
C ILE A 198 -12.29 -11.77 -2.51
N THR A 199 -12.63 -13.00 -2.11
CA THR A 199 -13.94 -13.36 -1.56
C THR A 199 -13.78 -13.70 -0.08
N GLY A 200 -14.69 -13.21 0.74
CA GLY A 200 -14.68 -13.38 2.20
C GLY A 200 -15.63 -12.41 2.87
N THR A 201 -15.40 -12.14 4.15
CA THR A 201 -16.16 -11.14 4.91
C THR A 201 -15.22 -10.07 5.44
N GLY A 202 -15.67 -8.82 5.43
CA GLY A 202 -14.95 -7.69 6.00
C GLY A 202 -14.82 -6.52 5.02
N ILE A 203 -14.24 -5.45 5.56
CA ILE A 203 -13.99 -4.21 4.84
C ILE A 203 -12.65 -4.29 4.11
N ILE A 204 -12.58 -3.59 2.97
CA ILE A 204 -11.33 -3.34 2.25
C ILE A 204 -11.06 -1.84 2.20
N ARG A 205 -9.81 -1.47 2.36
CA ARG A 205 -9.34 -0.08 2.33
C ARG A 205 -8.14 0.04 1.40
N GLY A 206 -7.96 1.21 0.77
CA GLY A 206 -6.82 1.54 -0.08
C GLY A 206 -6.28 2.91 0.24
N ASP A 207 -4.96 3.08 0.35
CA ASP A 207 -4.27 4.32 0.73
C ASP A 207 -4.89 5.00 1.98
N GLY A 208 -5.42 4.20 2.92
CA GLY A 208 -6.11 4.68 4.11
C GLY A 208 -7.60 5.02 3.94
N GLU A 209 -8.15 5.01 2.73
CA GLU A 209 -9.54 5.33 2.41
C GLU A 209 -10.42 4.08 2.28
N PRO A 210 -11.73 4.16 2.58
CA PRO A 210 -12.64 3.04 2.41
C PRO A 210 -12.88 2.74 0.92
N LEU A 211 -12.75 1.47 0.52
CA LEU A 211 -13.09 1.00 -0.82
C LEU A 211 -14.42 0.21 -0.85
N GLY A 212 -14.87 -0.27 0.31
CA GLY A 212 -16.12 -1.03 0.45
C GLY A 212 -15.94 -2.31 1.25
N GLU A 213 -16.72 -3.31 0.90
CA GLU A 213 -16.72 -4.65 1.51
C GLU A 213 -16.36 -5.72 0.48
N LEU A 214 -15.88 -6.86 0.96
CA LEU A 214 -15.66 -8.03 0.13
C LEU A 214 -17.03 -8.64 -0.31
N PRO A 215 -17.11 -9.27 -1.51
CA PRO A 215 -16.01 -9.58 -2.44
C PRO A 215 -15.56 -8.36 -3.26
N MET A 216 -14.27 -8.34 -3.61
CA MET A 216 -13.66 -7.25 -4.40
C MET A 216 -12.77 -7.82 -5.50
N LYS A 217 -12.87 -7.22 -6.69
CA LYS A 217 -11.94 -7.43 -7.80
C LYS A 217 -10.96 -6.28 -7.86
N ILE A 218 -9.69 -6.62 -8.02
CA ILE A 218 -8.54 -5.72 -8.00
C ILE A 218 -7.71 -6.01 -9.24
N PHE A 219 -7.30 -4.97 -9.96
CA PHE A 219 -6.52 -5.09 -11.18
C PHE A 219 -5.31 -4.15 -11.11
N ILE A 220 -4.23 -4.53 -11.78
CA ILE A 220 -3.19 -3.58 -12.10
C ILE A 220 -3.61 -2.73 -13.30
N GLN A 221 -3.46 -1.42 -13.21
CA GLN A 221 -3.59 -0.48 -14.33
C GLN A 221 -2.20 0.01 -14.69
N ARG A 222 -1.64 -0.56 -15.75
CA ARG A 222 -0.27 -0.30 -16.20
C ARG A 222 -0.13 1.11 -16.75
N GLY A 223 1.02 1.75 -16.46
CA GLY A 223 1.36 3.08 -16.94
C GLY A 223 0.26 4.11 -16.65
N ALA A 224 -0.44 3.96 -15.52
CA ALA A 224 -1.66 4.71 -15.24
C ALA A 224 -1.42 6.20 -15.00
N ILE A 225 -0.20 6.57 -14.56
CA ILE A 225 0.16 7.95 -14.24
C ILE A 225 1.63 8.22 -14.53
N ASN A 226 1.94 9.44 -14.98
CA ASN A 226 3.30 9.93 -15.14
C ASN A 226 3.76 10.65 -13.86
N VAL A 227 4.87 10.20 -13.24
CA VAL A 227 5.42 10.80 -12.01
C VAL A 227 6.83 11.32 -12.27
N ALA A 228 7.09 12.57 -11.89
CA ALA A 228 8.39 13.23 -12.11
C ALA A 228 9.46 12.71 -11.14
N GLY A 229 10.65 12.43 -11.65
CA GLY A 229 11.85 12.13 -10.86
C GLY A 229 11.81 10.79 -10.14
N GLY A 230 10.80 9.97 -10.37
CA GLY A 230 10.68 8.65 -9.75
C GLY A 230 11.75 7.67 -10.23
N ASP A 231 12.20 6.82 -9.33
CA ASP A 231 12.92 5.60 -9.64
C ASP A 231 11.99 4.41 -9.36
N ASN A 232 11.56 3.72 -10.41
CA ASN A 232 10.60 2.60 -10.30
C ASN A 232 11.24 1.32 -9.74
N ARG A 233 12.57 1.30 -9.59
CA ARG A 233 13.25 0.11 -9.11
C ARG A 233 12.96 -0.14 -7.62
N PRO A 234 12.70 -1.41 -7.24
CA PRO A 234 12.52 -1.76 -5.83
C PRO A 234 13.69 -1.26 -5.00
N PRO A 235 13.45 -0.67 -3.83
CA PRO A 235 14.52 -0.21 -2.95
C PRO A 235 15.36 -1.41 -2.47
N GLY A 236 16.56 -1.58 -3.05
CA GLY A 236 17.50 -2.63 -2.70
C GLY A 236 18.00 -3.52 -3.85
N ARG A 237 17.51 -3.33 -5.06
CA ARG A 237 18.08 -3.94 -6.29
C ARG A 237 18.99 -2.92 -7.00
N GLY A 238 20.07 -2.49 -6.37
CA GLY A 238 21.13 -1.66 -6.93
C GLY A 238 22.47 -2.39 -6.93
#